data_a5e97c52c1f77325b027b3c123b78da3
#
_entry.id   a5e97c52c1f77325b027b3c123b78da3
#
_cell.length_a   1.000
_cell.length_b   1.000
_cell.length_c   1.000
_cell.angle_alpha   90.00
_cell.angle_beta   90.00
_cell.angle_gamma   90.00
#
_symmetry.space_group_name_H-M   'P 1'
#
loop_
_entity.id
_entity.type
_entity.pdbx_description
1 polymer ?
#
loop_
_entity_poly.entity_id
_entity_poly.type
_entity_poly.pdbx_seq_one_letter_code
_entity_poly.pdbx_strand_id
1 'polypeptide(L)'
;MCNPATFSQQSDKLTSHPASSSSSPSLRSLRLPGEGSKNQASLTPPSLVGKGDGVLGSTTTSLHPKKNRSRANSPCLKWSLVLLTLGLTAGWAKTAQAESPATAPPQLKTTLTQIDAAANSRDVNSVMQFYAANFKHSDGLTRQAMTQALTALWKRYPQLTYRTELKDWKAEGNSIVAETVTNITGIQASEGMTMNLESIMRSRQRFDNQKIVQQDILAERTQISSGLKPPSIQINLPEQVGVGQPYNFDVIVTEPLGDDLLLGTALEESIKPEGFIKPTNLKLELLSAGGVFKLGKAPATQDNRWLSAVLIRGNGMIMVTQRLQVVERPTNSAAPLK
;
A
#
# COMPACT_ATOMS: atom_id res chain seq x y z
N MET A 1 -2.29 8.10 4.61
CA MET A 1 -1.56 8.49 5.83
C MET A 1 -1.56 7.30 6.76
N CYS A 2 -0.47 6.53 6.77
CA CYS A 2 -0.29 5.45 7.72
C CYS A 2 -0.45 5.93 9.16
N ASN A 3 -1.06 5.14 10.00
CA ASN A 3 -1.25 5.50 11.40
C ASN A 3 0.03 5.18 12.22
N PRO A 4 0.92 6.14 12.44
CA PRO A 4 2.10 5.93 13.27
C PRO A 4 1.75 5.78 14.75
N ALA A 5 0.45 5.91 15.10
CA ALA A 5 -0.04 5.82 16.48
C ALA A 5 0.21 4.46 17.13
N THR A 6 0.27 3.40 16.33
CA THR A 6 0.42 2.01 16.82
C THR A 6 1.73 1.80 17.56
N PHE A 7 2.80 2.47 17.13
CA PHE A 7 4.13 2.22 17.67
C PHE A 7 4.43 2.98 18.98
N SER A 8 3.96 4.22 19.11
CA SER A 8 4.25 5.03 20.31
C SER A 8 3.69 4.42 21.61
N GLN A 9 2.55 3.72 21.55
CA GLN A 9 2.02 3.02 22.74
C GLN A 9 2.86 1.80 23.14
N GLN A 10 3.56 1.20 22.17
CA GLN A 10 4.42 0.04 22.44
C GLN A 10 5.77 0.46 23.02
N SER A 11 6.35 1.58 22.56
CA SER A 11 7.59 2.11 23.16
C SER A 11 7.36 2.58 24.60
N ASP A 12 6.19 3.17 24.88
CA ASP A 12 5.85 3.60 26.24
C ASP A 12 5.79 2.42 27.22
N LYS A 13 5.45 1.21 26.75
CA LYS A 13 5.46 -0.01 27.56
C LYS A 13 6.85 -0.65 27.70
N LEU A 14 7.74 -0.46 26.73
CA LEU A 14 9.10 -1.01 26.78
C LEU A 14 10.06 -0.16 27.62
N THR A 15 9.76 1.14 27.76
CA THR A 15 10.59 2.08 28.53
C THR A 15 10.16 2.25 29.98
N SER A 16 8.98 1.75 30.39
CA SER A 16 8.43 1.92 31.72
C SER A 16 8.91 0.90 32.77
N HIS A 17 9.98 0.13 32.55
CA HIS A 17 10.64 -0.61 33.59
C HIS A 17 11.66 0.28 34.32
N PRO A 18 11.47 0.59 35.60
CA PRO A 18 12.46 1.34 36.38
C PRO A 18 13.73 0.51 36.47
N ALA A 19 14.86 1.12 36.17
CA ALA A 19 16.16 0.61 36.46
C ALA A 19 16.28 0.48 38.02
N SER A 20 16.02 -0.70 38.54
CA SER A 20 16.38 -1.01 39.91
C SER A 20 17.87 -1.38 39.97
N SER A 21 18.57 -0.58 40.74
CA SER A 21 19.95 -0.69 41.14
C SER A 21 20.40 -2.11 41.45
N SER A 22 21.58 -2.42 40.92
CA SER A 22 22.54 -3.45 41.31
C SER A 22 22.40 -4.08 42.68
N SER A 23 22.21 -5.39 42.73
CA SER A 23 22.90 -6.32 43.64
C SER A 23 22.79 -7.73 43.07
N SER A 24 23.94 -8.31 42.74
CA SER A 24 24.07 -9.72 42.39
C SER A 24 23.70 -10.60 43.58
N PRO A 25 22.96 -11.66 43.37
CA PRO A 25 23.09 -12.86 44.18
C PRO A 25 23.45 -14.09 43.33
N SER A 26 24.38 -14.81 43.90
CA SER A 26 24.97 -16.08 43.54
C SER A 26 23.98 -17.16 43.11
N LEU A 27 24.46 -17.98 42.18
CA LEU A 27 23.96 -19.30 41.84
C LEU A 27 23.56 -20.13 43.05
N ARG A 28 22.28 -20.48 43.14
CA ARG A 28 21.83 -21.66 43.89
C ARG A 28 20.75 -22.38 43.11
N SER A 29 21.06 -23.63 42.83
CA SER A 29 20.23 -24.69 42.29
C SER A 29 18.78 -24.67 42.81
N LEU A 30 17.80 -24.75 41.91
CA LEU A 30 16.46 -25.23 42.26
C LEU A 30 16.08 -26.41 41.37
N ARG A 31 15.92 -27.50 42.08
CA ARG A 31 15.48 -28.83 41.75
C ARG A 31 14.06 -28.78 41.12
N LEU A 32 13.88 -29.56 40.06
CA LEU A 32 12.57 -29.92 39.54
C LEU A 32 11.86 -30.94 40.45
N PRO A 33 10.56 -30.92 40.60
CA PRO A 33 9.78 -32.10 40.95
C PRO A 33 8.97 -32.57 39.74
N GLY A 34 9.17 -33.80 39.33
CA GLY A 34 8.31 -34.93 39.51
C GLY A 34 7.29 -35.17 38.42
N GLU A 35 7.57 -36.18 37.63
CA GLU A 35 6.73 -36.96 36.74
C GLU A 35 5.25 -37.13 37.11
N GLY A 36 4.42 -37.24 36.10
CA GLY A 36 3.05 -37.75 36.19
C GLY A 36 2.36 -37.93 34.85
N SER A 37 2.51 -39.13 34.30
CA SER A 37 1.53 -39.95 33.57
C SER A 37 0.99 -39.54 32.18
N LYS A 38 1.50 -40.24 31.17
CA LYS A 38 0.86 -40.98 30.10
C LYS A 38 -0.59 -40.62 29.69
N ASN A 39 -0.78 -40.20 28.42
CA ASN A 39 -1.69 -40.94 27.52
C ASN A 39 -1.26 -40.76 26.07
N GLN A 40 -0.85 -41.85 25.45
CA GLN A 40 -0.67 -42.05 24.01
C GLN A 40 -2.06 -42.20 23.38
N ALA A 41 -2.33 -41.44 22.34
CA ALA A 41 -3.28 -41.82 21.32
C ALA A 41 -2.63 -41.64 19.94
N SER A 42 -2.23 -42.80 19.41
CA SER A 42 -1.81 -43.02 18.05
C SER A 42 -3.05 -42.86 17.13
N LEU A 43 -2.94 -42.05 16.11
CA LEU A 43 -3.82 -42.09 14.95
C LEU A 43 -2.99 -42.08 13.66
N THR A 44 -2.88 -43.26 13.08
CA THR A 44 -2.39 -43.55 11.73
C THR A 44 -3.37 -43.02 10.68
N PRO A 45 -2.89 -42.52 9.53
CA PRO A 45 -3.74 -42.18 8.40
C PRO A 45 -4.12 -43.39 7.58
N PRO A 46 -5.33 -43.49 7.00
CA PRO A 46 -5.70 -44.58 6.11
C PRO A 46 -5.20 -44.33 4.68
N SER A 47 -4.50 -45.30 4.16
CA SER A 47 -4.28 -45.56 2.74
C SER A 47 -5.60 -45.91 2.05
N LEU A 48 -5.87 -45.32 0.90
CA LEU A 48 -6.84 -45.85 -0.05
C LEU A 48 -6.20 -46.02 -1.40
N VAL A 49 -5.87 -47.27 -1.68
CA VAL A 49 -5.67 -47.84 -3.00
C VAL A 49 -7.06 -48.22 -3.51
N GLY A 50 -7.41 -47.77 -4.69
CA GLY A 50 -8.61 -48.17 -5.42
C GLY A 50 -8.32 -48.21 -6.91
N LYS A 51 -8.04 -49.38 -7.40
CA LYS A 51 -7.90 -49.75 -8.80
C LYS A 51 -9.27 -49.88 -9.45
N GLY A 52 -9.41 -49.46 -10.71
CA GLY A 52 -10.62 -49.70 -11.49
C GLY A 52 -10.36 -49.41 -12.97
N ASP A 53 -10.13 -50.51 -13.69
CA ASP A 53 -9.97 -50.62 -15.13
C ASP A 53 -11.30 -50.36 -15.88
N GLY A 54 -11.21 -49.92 -17.15
CA GLY A 54 -12.32 -50.15 -18.06
C GLY A 54 -12.45 -49.19 -19.25
N VAL A 55 -11.86 -49.60 -20.35
CA VAL A 55 -12.40 -49.82 -21.71
C VAL A 55 -12.57 -48.63 -22.66
N LEU A 56 -11.71 -48.68 -23.65
CA LEU A 56 -11.76 -48.38 -25.09
C LEU A 56 -13.14 -48.00 -25.72
N GLY A 57 -13.08 -46.99 -26.57
CA GLY A 57 -14.10 -46.68 -27.56
C GLY A 57 -13.59 -45.68 -28.59
N SER A 58 -12.87 -46.20 -29.58
CA SER A 58 -12.48 -45.47 -30.81
C SER A 58 -13.71 -45.27 -31.71
N THR A 59 -13.87 -44.10 -32.31
CA THR A 59 -14.38 -44.00 -33.69
C THR A 59 -13.95 -42.68 -34.34
N THR A 60 -13.07 -42.87 -35.27
CA THR A 60 -12.69 -41.98 -36.37
C THR A 60 -13.85 -41.80 -37.35
N THR A 61 -14.13 -40.58 -37.81
CA THR A 61 -14.65 -40.39 -39.17
C THR A 61 -14.19 -39.02 -39.69
N SER A 62 -13.32 -39.07 -40.65
CA SER A 62 -12.93 -38.01 -41.56
C SER A 62 -14.05 -37.83 -42.62
N LEU A 63 -14.24 -36.62 -43.10
CA LEU A 63 -14.58 -36.32 -44.50
C LEU A 63 -14.50 -34.82 -44.79
N HIS A 64 -13.51 -34.46 -45.56
CA HIS A 64 -13.44 -33.29 -46.45
C HIS A 64 -13.84 -33.80 -47.87
N PRO A 65 -13.99 -32.95 -48.91
CA PRO A 65 -14.37 -31.53 -49.11
C PRO A 65 -15.41 -31.40 -50.24
N LYS A 66 -15.96 -30.20 -50.45
CA LYS A 66 -16.41 -29.81 -51.81
C LYS A 66 -16.33 -28.32 -52.07
N LYS A 67 -15.47 -28.01 -52.99
CA LYS A 67 -15.29 -26.79 -53.79
C LYS A 67 -16.42 -26.68 -54.82
N ASN A 68 -17.07 -25.53 -54.92
CA ASN A 68 -17.80 -25.19 -56.13
C ASN A 68 -17.55 -23.73 -56.51
N ARG A 69 -16.93 -23.60 -57.66
CA ARG A 69 -16.83 -22.41 -58.50
C ARG A 69 -18.09 -22.31 -59.37
N SER A 70 -18.66 -21.15 -59.51
CA SER A 70 -19.28 -20.77 -60.76
C SER A 70 -19.10 -19.28 -61.05
N ARG A 71 -18.61 -19.08 -62.25
CA ARG A 71 -18.49 -17.80 -62.98
C ARG A 71 -19.87 -17.41 -63.50
N ALA A 72 -20.17 -16.11 -63.62
CA ALA A 72 -20.39 -15.46 -64.90
C ALA A 72 -21.08 -14.09 -64.75
N ASN A 73 -20.44 -13.11 -65.35
CA ASN A 73 -20.96 -12.11 -66.30
C ASN A 73 -21.65 -10.83 -65.78
N SER A 74 -20.90 -9.77 -66.03
CA SER A 74 -21.39 -8.37 -66.20
C SER A 74 -22.44 -8.23 -67.33
N PRO A 75 -23.25 -7.15 -67.39
CA PRO A 75 -22.75 -6.01 -68.08
C PRO A 75 -23.08 -4.61 -67.51
N CYS A 76 -22.32 -3.66 -67.99
CA CYS A 76 -22.41 -2.21 -67.87
C CYS A 76 -23.82 -1.58 -67.96
N LEU A 77 -24.04 -0.59 -67.09
CA LEU A 77 -24.72 0.61 -67.56
C LEU A 77 -24.26 1.83 -66.72
N LYS A 78 -23.90 2.85 -67.46
CA LYS A 78 -23.47 4.18 -67.06
C LYS A 78 -24.61 4.93 -66.35
N TRP A 79 -24.29 5.81 -65.39
CA TRP A 79 -24.75 7.20 -65.24
C TRP A 79 -24.89 7.64 -63.82
N SER A 80 -24.26 8.68 -63.58
CA SER A 80 -24.54 9.93 -62.86
C SER A 80 -23.67 10.18 -61.62
N LEU A 81 -22.73 11.13 -61.82
CA LEU A 81 -22.08 11.91 -60.84
C LEU A 81 -23.12 12.63 -59.93
N VAL A 82 -23.15 12.29 -58.66
CA VAL A 82 -23.61 13.19 -57.60
C VAL A 82 -22.46 13.29 -56.61
N LEU A 83 -21.77 14.39 -56.68
CA LEU A 83 -20.79 14.84 -55.68
C LEU A 83 -21.55 15.16 -54.39
N LEU A 84 -21.67 14.17 -53.51
CA LEU A 84 -22.06 14.39 -52.11
C LEU A 84 -20.77 14.55 -51.32
N THR A 85 -20.31 15.79 -51.11
CA THR A 85 -19.27 16.14 -50.17
C THR A 85 -19.82 15.95 -48.76
N LEU A 86 -19.78 14.70 -48.27
CA LEU A 86 -19.87 14.46 -46.83
C LEU A 86 -18.57 14.95 -46.18
N GLY A 87 -18.64 16.16 -45.62
CA GLY A 87 -17.60 16.64 -44.70
C GLY A 87 -17.43 15.64 -43.55
N LEU A 88 -16.42 14.80 -43.64
CA LEU A 88 -15.91 14.07 -42.49
C LEU A 88 -15.31 15.12 -41.52
N THR A 89 -16.12 15.67 -40.64
CA THR A 89 -15.61 16.22 -39.39
C THR A 89 -15.16 15.03 -38.56
N ALA A 90 -13.95 14.54 -38.82
CA ALA A 90 -13.24 13.70 -37.87
C ALA A 90 -13.02 14.57 -36.62
N GLY A 91 -14.01 14.53 -35.74
CA GLY A 91 -13.83 15.01 -34.37
C GLY A 91 -12.70 14.19 -33.77
N TRP A 92 -11.53 14.78 -33.73
CA TRP A 92 -10.39 14.22 -33.00
C TRP A 92 -10.80 14.24 -31.53
N ALA A 93 -11.37 13.13 -31.07
CA ALA A 93 -11.42 12.86 -29.64
C ALA A 93 -9.97 12.82 -29.19
N LYS A 94 -9.46 13.95 -28.69
CA LYS A 94 -8.19 13.96 -27.96
C LYS A 94 -8.39 13.02 -26.79
N THR A 95 -7.86 11.81 -26.89
CA THR A 95 -7.64 10.97 -25.73
C THR A 95 -6.82 11.83 -24.76
N ALA A 96 -7.40 12.14 -23.59
CA ALA A 96 -6.74 12.94 -22.58
C ALA A 96 -5.50 12.15 -22.09
N GLN A 97 -4.37 12.41 -22.73
CA GLN A 97 -3.08 11.82 -22.39
C GLN A 97 -2.50 12.59 -21.21
N ALA A 98 -1.81 11.89 -20.32
CA ALA A 98 -1.09 12.53 -19.23
C ALA A 98 -0.05 13.51 -19.79
N GLU A 99 0.00 14.71 -19.25
CA GLU A 99 0.88 15.78 -19.70
C GLU A 99 2.03 16.01 -18.71
N SER A 100 3.15 16.48 -19.25
CA SER A 100 4.34 16.78 -18.41
C SER A 100 4.03 17.83 -17.34
N PRO A 101 4.60 17.73 -16.12
CA PRO A 101 4.51 18.76 -15.09
C PRO A 101 4.91 20.17 -15.58
N ALA A 102 5.80 20.25 -16.58
CA ALA A 102 6.24 21.53 -17.14
C ALA A 102 5.10 22.32 -17.79
N THR A 103 4.15 21.63 -18.44
CA THR A 103 2.99 22.21 -19.13
C THR A 103 1.81 22.49 -18.21
N ALA A 104 1.90 22.14 -16.92
CA ALA A 104 0.80 22.28 -15.98
C ALA A 104 0.37 23.74 -15.79
N PRO A 105 -0.96 23.99 -15.70
CA PRO A 105 -1.48 25.32 -15.44
C PRO A 105 -0.84 25.96 -14.20
N PRO A 106 -0.48 27.25 -14.25
CA PRO A 106 0.09 27.95 -13.10
C PRO A 106 -0.77 27.85 -11.84
N GLN A 107 -2.09 27.86 -12.00
CA GLN A 107 -3.04 27.74 -10.90
C GLN A 107 -2.90 26.40 -10.17
N LEU A 108 -2.71 25.28 -10.89
CA LEU A 108 -2.48 23.98 -10.28
C LEU A 108 -1.20 23.98 -9.45
N LYS A 109 -0.09 24.48 -10.02
CA LYS A 109 1.19 24.57 -9.32
C LYS A 109 1.09 25.43 -8.07
N THR A 110 0.44 26.58 -8.17
CA THR A 110 0.20 27.48 -7.03
C THR A 110 -0.64 26.79 -5.95
N THR A 111 -1.72 26.09 -6.34
CA THR A 111 -2.59 25.38 -5.38
C THR A 111 -1.80 24.30 -4.63
N LEU A 112 -0.98 23.49 -5.31
CA LEU A 112 -0.16 22.47 -4.65
C LEU A 112 0.84 23.10 -3.66
N THR A 113 1.50 24.20 -4.04
CA THR A 113 2.42 24.93 -3.16
C THR A 113 1.70 25.51 -1.94
N GLN A 114 0.49 26.02 -2.10
CA GLN A 114 -0.31 26.57 -1.00
C GLN A 114 -0.80 25.45 -0.04
N ILE A 115 -1.15 24.27 -0.56
CA ILE A 115 -1.49 23.10 0.26
C ILE A 115 -0.28 22.69 1.12
N ASP A 116 0.92 22.61 0.51
CA ASP A 116 2.15 22.30 1.25
C ASP A 116 2.46 23.37 2.31
N ALA A 117 2.31 24.64 1.99
CA ALA A 117 2.52 25.73 2.94
C ALA A 117 1.54 25.66 4.13
N ALA A 118 0.26 25.40 3.88
CA ALA A 118 -0.74 25.21 4.93
C ALA A 118 -0.46 23.97 5.80
N ALA A 119 -0.03 22.85 5.17
CA ALA A 119 0.35 21.63 5.89
C ALA A 119 1.62 21.86 6.73
N ASN A 120 2.61 22.57 6.21
CA ASN A 120 3.85 22.91 6.91
C ASN A 120 3.63 23.87 8.09
N SER A 121 2.62 24.74 8.01
CA SER A 121 2.20 25.60 9.13
C SER A 121 1.29 24.87 10.14
N ARG A 122 0.89 23.62 9.86
CA ARG A 122 -0.05 22.81 10.67
C ARG A 122 -1.41 23.46 10.87
N ASP A 123 -1.82 24.26 9.91
CA ASP A 123 -3.13 24.89 9.91
C ASP A 123 -4.14 23.99 9.20
N VAL A 124 -4.82 23.15 9.99
CA VAL A 124 -5.85 22.22 9.48
C VAL A 124 -6.95 22.98 8.74
N ASN A 125 -7.35 24.14 9.23
CA ASN A 125 -8.42 24.90 8.60
C ASN A 125 -7.98 25.40 7.21
N SER A 126 -6.77 25.94 7.10
CA SER A 126 -6.21 26.36 5.80
C SER A 126 -6.06 25.19 4.84
N VAL A 127 -5.56 24.01 5.30
CA VAL A 127 -5.52 22.80 4.44
C VAL A 127 -6.91 22.42 3.97
N MET A 128 -7.89 22.39 4.88
CA MET A 128 -9.26 21.96 4.53
C MET A 128 -10.00 22.95 3.62
N GLN A 129 -9.50 24.18 3.45
CA GLN A 129 -10.03 25.10 2.44
C GLN A 129 -9.80 24.62 1.01
N PHE A 130 -8.78 23.81 0.76
CA PHE A 130 -8.51 23.24 -0.57
C PHE A 130 -9.38 22.02 -0.90
N TYR A 131 -10.13 21.48 0.05
CA TYR A 131 -11.02 20.35 -0.15
C TYR A 131 -12.48 20.81 -0.30
N ALA A 132 -13.17 20.28 -1.31
CA ALA A 132 -14.58 20.59 -1.53
C ALA A 132 -15.47 20.04 -0.40
N ALA A 133 -16.66 20.60 -0.22
CA ALA A 133 -17.61 20.12 0.79
C ALA A 133 -18.03 18.64 0.54
N ASN A 134 -18.17 18.27 -0.72
CA ASN A 134 -18.53 16.92 -1.20
C ASN A 134 -17.32 16.06 -1.57
N PHE A 135 -16.15 16.36 -1.00
CA PHE A 135 -14.91 15.64 -1.22
C PHE A 135 -15.05 14.13 -1.01
N LYS A 136 -14.43 13.35 -1.90
CA LYS A 136 -14.37 11.88 -1.85
C LYS A 136 -12.92 11.42 -1.72
N HIS A 137 -12.70 10.43 -0.87
CA HIS A 137 -11.40 9.80 -0.66
C HIS A 137 -11.47 8.30 -0.92
N SER A 138 -10.47 7.72 -1.56
CA SER A 138 -10.44 6.28 -1.87
C SER A 138 -10.59 5.37 -0.65
N ASP A 139 -10.12 5.83 0.52
CA ASP A 139 -10.19 5.08 1.77
C ASP A 139 -11.42 5.45 2.62
N GLY A 140 -12.41 6.12 2.03
CA GLY A 140 -13.66 6.48 2.70
C GLY A 140 -13.55 7.63 3.71
N LEU A 141 -12.41 8.35 3.76
CA LEU A 141 -12.27 9.50 4.65
C LEU A 141 -13.21 10.63 4.22
N THR A 142 -14.08 11.04 5.15
CA THR A 142 -14.82 12.29 5.02
C THR A 142 -13.91 13.49 5.31
N ARG A 143 -14.36 14.67 4.94
CA ARG A 143 -13.66 15.92 5.27
C ARG A 143 -13.42 16.06 6.79
N GLN A 144 -14.41 15.69 7.61
CA GLN A 144 -14.30 15.69 9.07
C GLN A 144 -13.26 14.64 9.58
N ALA A 145 -13.31 13.41 9.06
CA ALA A 145 -12.36 12.36 9.45
C ALA A 145 -10.93 12.77 9.06
N MET A 146 -10.73 13.40 7.90
CA MET A 146 -9.42 13.93 7.49
C MET A 146 -8.94 15.05 8.43
N THR A 147 -9.81 15.97 8.84
CA THR A 147 -9.49 16.99 9.83
C THR A 147 -9.00 16.37 11.14
N GLN A 148 -9.70 15.36 11.64
CA GLN A 148 -9.32 14.65 12.87
C GLN A 148 -7.99 13.91 12.72
N ALA A 149 -7.79 13.22 11.59
CA ALA A 149 -6.55 12.49 11.30
C ALA A 149 -5.33 13.44 11.22
N LEU A 150 -5.45 14.57 10.52
CA LEU A 150 -4.39 15.57 10.45
C LEU A 150 -4.08 16.19 11.81
N THR A 151 -5.11 16.53 12.57
CA THR A 151 -4.93 17.09 13.94
C THR A 151 -4.20 16.09 14.85
N ALA A 152 -4.59 14.81 14.83
CA ALA A 152 -3.94 13.75 15.61
C ALA A 152 -2.49 13.54 15.18
N LEU A 153 -2.22 13.52 13.86
CA LEU A 153 -0.88 13.36 13.31
C LEU A 153 0.04 14.51 13.73
N TRP A 154 -0.40 15.77 13.59
CA TRP A 154 0.42 16.94 13.94
C TRP A 154 0.61 17.13 15.44
N LYS A 155 -0.35 16.69 16.25
CA LYS A 155 -0.16 16.61 17.71
C LYS A 155 0.96 15.64 18.08
N ARG A 156 1.05 14.51 17.38
CA ARG A 156 2.06 13.48 17.61
C ARG A 156 3.43 13.87 17.03
N TYR A 157 3.45 14.41 15.83
CA TYR A 157 4.66 14.84 15.12
C TYR A 157 4.60 16.35 14.90
N PRO A 158 5.05 17.15 15.88
CA PRO A 158 4.97 18.61 15.79
C PRO A 158 5.96 19.19 14.75
N GLN A 159 6.91 18.42 14.28
CA GLN A 159 7.92 18.84 13.30
C GLN A 159 7.83 17.99 12.03
N LEU A 160 6.72 18.13 11.29
CA LEU A 160 6.57 17.51 9.97
C LEU A 160 6.87 18.53 8.87
N THR A 161 7.50 18.06 7.80
CA THR A 161 7.71 18.82 6.57
C THR A 161 7.04 18.08 5.42
N TYR A 162 6.23 18.79 4.65
CA TYR A 162 5.53 18.31 3.47
C TYR A 162 6.14 18.91 2.22
N ARG A 163 6.40 18.08 1.24
CA ARG A 163 6.87 18.50 -0.09
C ARG A 163 6.15 17.67 -1.15
N THR A 164 5.33 18.34 -1.95
CA THR A 164 4.56 17.73 -3.02
C THR A 164 5.16 18.04 -4.38
N GLU A 165 5.38 16.99 -5.17
CA GLU A 165 5.83 17.07 -6.55
C GLU A 165 4.71 16.64 -7.48
N LEU A 166 4.39 17.46 -8.47
CA LEU A 166 3.52 17.08 -9.56
C LEU A 166 4.28 16.10 -10.48
N LYS A 167 3.69 14.95 -10.78
CA LYS A 167 4.29 13.93 -11.67
C LYS A 167 3.68 13.99 -13.07
N ASP A 168 2.38 14.12 -13.14
CA ASP A 168 1.66 14.35 -14.38
C ASP A 168 0.32 15.05 -14.11
N TRP A 169 -0.33 15.49 -15.17
CA TRP A 169 -1.65 16.09 -15.10
C TRP A 169 -2.39 15.91 -16.42
N LYS A 170 -3.71 16.07 -16.38
CA LYS A 170 -4.56 16.14 -17.58
C LYS A 170 -5.78 17.01 -17.32
N ALA A 171 -6.26 17.68 -18.35
CA ALA A 171 -7.55 18.35 -18.32
C ALA A 171 -8.67 17.32 -18.62
N GLU A 172 -9.73 17.33 -17.84
CA GLU A 172 -10.94 16.55 -18.07
C GLU A 172 -12.16 17.48 -18.01
N GLY A 173 -12.53 18.05 -19.13
CA GLY A 173 -13.56 19.11 -19.19
C GLY A 173 -13.10 20.35 -18.41
N ASN A 174 -13.87 20.74 -17.40
CA ASN A 174 -13.54 21.88 -16.53
C ASN A 174 -12.70 21.45 -15.30
N SER A 175 -12.44 20.16 -15.15
CA SER A 175 -11.63 19.63 -14.05
C SER A 175 -10.18 19.43 -14.49
N ILE A 176 -9.27 19.39 -13.51
CA ILE A 176 -7.90 18.96 -13.69
C ILE A 176 -7.70 17.70 -12.85
N VAL A 177 -7.13 16.66 -13.46
CA VAL A 177 -6.65 15.48 -12.73
C VAL A 177 -5.13 15.56 -12.68
N ALA A 178 -4.57 15.46 -11.47
CA ALA A 178 -3.14 15.53 -11.23
C ALA A 178 -2.66 14.30 -10.46
N GLU A 179 -1.53 13.72 -10.88
CA GLU A 179 -0.80 12.75 -10.07
C GLU A 179 0.37 13.44 -9.36
N THR A 180 0.45 13.21 -8.06
CA THR A 180 1.44 13.84 -7.21
C THR A 180 2.18 12.80 -6.37
N VAL A 181 3.42 13.13 -6.00
CA VAL A 181 4.16 12.43 -4.95
C VAL A 181 4.42 13.42 -3.83
N THR A 182 3.92 13.10 -2.64
CA THR A 182 4.16 13.89 -1.43
C THR A 182 5.14 13.16 -0.53
N ASN A 183 6.28 13.80 -0.27
CA ASN A 183 7.26 13.38 0.71
C ASN A 183 6.95 14.08 2.03
N ILE A 184 6.90 13.31 3.11
CA ILE A 184 6.62 13.80 4.47
C ILE A 184 7.78 13.33 5.34
N THR A 185 8.47 14.26 5.98
CA THR A 185 9.55 13.95 6.93
C THR A 185 9.25 14.60 8.26
N GLY A 186 9.71 13.99 9.34
CA GLY A 186 9.46 14.56 10.65
C GLY A 186 10.23 13.90 11.77
N ILE A 187 10.24 14.58 12.90
CA ILE A 187 10.90 14.13 14.13
C ILE A 187 9.90 14.23 15.27
N GLN A 188 9.85 13.18 16.09
CA GLN A 188 9.16 13.17 17.37
C GLN A 188 10.20 12.84 18.45
N ALA A 189 10.30 13.67 19.46
CA ALA A 189 11.01 13.34 20.69
C ALA A 189 10.00 12.82 21.73
N SER A 190 10.23 11.65 22.29
CA SER A 190 9.39 11.06 23.33
C SER A 190 10.27 10.28 24.30
N GLU A 191 10.16 10.53 25.60
CA GLU A 191 10.82 9.80 26.68
C GLU A 191 12.32 9.54 26.48
N GLY A 192 13.05 10.53 25.93
CA GLY A 192 14.49 10.41 25.68
C GLY A 192 14.86 9.67 24.39
N MET A 193 13.89 9.23 23.61
CA MET A 193 14.09 8.67 22.27
C MET A 193 13.66 9.63 21.17
N THR A 194 14.43 9.66 20.10
CA THR A 194 14.07 10.40 18.88
C THR A 194 13.53 9.42 17.86
N MET A 195 12.33 9.66 17.35
CA MET A 195 11.74 8.92 16.26
C MET A 195 11.79 9.77 15.00
N ASN A 196 12.40 9.25 13.96
CA ASN A 196 12.42 9.87 12.63
C ASN A 196 11.33 9.24 11.77
N LEU A 197 10.46 10.06 11.20
CA LEU A 197 9.40 9.66 10.29
C LEU A 197 9.78 10.07 8.87
N GLU A 198 9.66 9.12 7.96
CA GLU A 198 9.74 9.33 6.51
C GLU A 198 8.53 8.67 5.87
N SER A 199 7.79 9.41 5.07
CA SER A 199 6.65 8.88 4.33
C SER A 199 6.64 9.41 2.91
N ILE A 200 6.33 8.52 1.98
CA ILE A 200 6.13 8.85 0.57
C ILE A 200 4.75 8.37 0.17
N MET A 201 3.96 9.27 -0.42
CA MET A 201 2.60 9.01 -0.84
C MET A 201 2.40 9.44 -2.29
N ARG A 202 2.00 8.53 -3.15
CA ARG A 202 1.57 8.82 -4.51
C ARG A 202 0.06 8.86 -4.55
N SER A 203 -0.51 9.97 -5.02
CA SER A 203 -1.94 10.17 -5.09
C SER A 203 -2.37 10.76 -6.43
N ARG A 204 -3.62 10.46 -6.82
CA ARG A 204 -4.32 11.10 -7.92
C ARG A 204 -5.41 11.98 -7.35
N GLN A 205 -5.42 13.24 -7.76
CA GLN A 205 -6.33 14.24 -7.26
C GLN A 205 -7.11 14.87 -8.42
N ARG A 206 -8.42 14.98 -8.25
CA ARG A 206 -9.28 15.75 -9.16
C ARG A 206 -9.57 17.10 -8.55
N PHE A 207 -9.31 18.14 -9.32
CA PHE A 207 -9.55 19.54 -8.95
C PHE A 207 -10.70 20.10 -9.76
N ASP A 208 -11.70 20.67 -9.08
CA ASP A 208 -12.76 21.51 -9.64
C ASP A 208 -12.67 22.87 -9.00
N ASN A 209 -12.58 23.94 -9.80
CA ASN A 209 -12.46 25.31 -9.28
C ASN A 209 -11.39 25.44 -8.18
N GLN A 210 -10.20 24.87 -8.39
CA GLN A 210 -9.08 24.84 -7.45
C GLN A 210 -9.36 24.10 -6.11
N LYS A 211 -10.46 23.35 -6.02
CA LYS A 211 -10.79 22.51 -4.87
C LYS A 211 -10.59 21.03 -5.23
N ILE A 212 -10.01 20.26 -4.33
CA ILE A 212 -9.92 18.80 -4.46
C ILE A 212 -11.30 18.23 -4.20
N VAL A 213 -11.91 17.64 -5.23
CA VAL A 213 -13.22 16.97 -5.13
C VAL A 213 -13.07 15.46 -4.97
N GLN A 214 -11.93 14.90 -5.40
CA GLN A 214 -11.60 13.49 -5.23
C GLN A 214 -10.09 13.32 -5.02
N GLN A 215 -9.73 12.37 -4.16
CA GLN A 215 -8.35 11.94 -3.94
C GLN A 215 -8.28 10.43 -3.82
N ASP A 216 -7.47 9.81 -4.68
CA ASP A 216 -7.18 8.39 -4.67
C ASP A 216 -5.72 8.18 -4.26
N ILE A 217 -5.48 7.37 -3.24
CA ILE A 217 -4.11 7.01 -2.82
C ILE A 217 -3.65 5.82 -3.65
N LEU A 218 -2.69 6.05 -4.52
CA LEU A 218 -2.16 5.07 -5.47
C LEU A 218 -1.08 4.18 -4.84
N ALA A 219 -0.21 4.76 -4.02
CA ALA A 219 0.80 4.05 -3.28
C ALA A 219 1.20 4.85 -2.03
N GLU A 220 1.62 4.15 -1.00
CA GLU A 220 2.01 4.77 0.25
C GLU A 220 3.01 3.86 0.97
N ARG A 221 4.10 4.46 1.45
CA ARG A 221 5.05 3.81 2.34
C ARG A 221 5.47 4.80 3.42
N THR A 222 5.38 4.37 4.67
CA THR A 222 5.83 5.13 5.84
C THR A 222 6.85 4.30 6.60
N GLN A 223 7.95 4.92 6.97
CA GLN A 223 9.00 4.36 7.79
C GLN A 223 9.20 5.21 9.03
N ILE A 224 9.34 4.57 10.18
CA ILE A 224 9.69 5.22 11.44
C ILE A 224 10.92 4.51 11.97
N SER A 225 11.96 5.24 12.26
CA SER A 225 13.20 4.71 12.84
C SER A 225 13.55 5.42 14.15
N SER A 226 14.17 4.71 15.06
CA SER A 226 14.63 5.26 16.33
C SER A 226 15.86 4.50 16.85
N GLY A 227 16.59 5.16 17.75
CA GLY A 227 17.79 4.61 18.37
C GLY A 227 19.08 5.01 17.67
N LEU A 228 20.21 4.56 18.23
CA LEU A 228 21.54 4.93 17.70
C LEU A 228 21.87 4.25 16.37
N LYS A 229 21.36 3.02 16.17
CA LYS A 229 21.62 2.22 14.98
C LYS A 229 20.36 1.45 14.60
N PRO A 230 19.37 2.12 13.99
CA PRO A 230 18.19 1.42 13.50
C PRO A 230 18.58 0.36 12.46
N PRO A 231 17.91 -0.81 12.41
CA PRO A 231 18.16 -1.82 11.38
C PRO A 231 17.94 -1.24 9.97
N SER A 232 18.86 -1.52 9.06
CA SER A 232 18.63 -1.27 7.62
C SER A 232 17.81 -2.42 7.06
N ILE A 233 16.77 -2.13 6.28
CA ILE A 233 15.84 -3.16 5.80
C ILE A 233 15.67 -3.12 4.29
N GLN A 234 15.39 -4.29 3.74
CA GLN A 234 14.84 -4.46 2.40
C GLN A 234 13.39 -4.96 2.52
N ILE A 235 12.49 -4.40 1.72
CA ILE A 235 11.08 -4.76 1.71
C ILE A 235 10.75 -5.41 0.38
N ASN A 236 10.10 -6.58 0.43
CA ASN A 236 9.53 -7.26 -0.70
C ASN A 236 8.01 -7.35 -0.51
N LEU A 237 7.30 -6.38 -1.09
CA LEU A 237 5.84 -6.32 -1.14
C LEU A 237 5.42 -5.67 -2.46
N PRO A 238 4.55 -6.28 -3.26
CA PRO A 238 4.01 -5.63 -4.46
C PRO A 238 3.11 -4.44 -4.08
N GLU A 239 3.03 -3.43 -4.93
CA GLU A 239 2.07 -2.32 -4.75
C GLU A 239 0.62 -2.79 -4.99
N GLN A 240 0.44 -3.76 -5.89
CA GLN A 240 -0.88 -4.30 -6.26
C GLN A 240 -0.86 -5.82 -6.31
N VAL A 241 -1.97 -6.43 -5.94
CA VAL A 241 -2.21 -7.87 -6.04
C VAL A 241 -3.63 -8.11 -6.55
N GLY A 242 -3.82 -9.17 -7.33
CA GLY A 242 -5.16 -9.59 -7.76
C GLY A 242 -5.99 -10.15 -6.61
N VAL A 243 -7.32 -9.96 -6.65
CA VAL A 243 -8.24 -10.58 -5.69
C VAL A 243 -7.98 -12.09 -5.58
N GLY A 244 -7.90 -12.59 -4.35
CA GLY A 244 -7.65 -14.01 -4.06
C GLY A 244 -6.24 -14.52 -4.36
N GLN A 245 -5.34 -13.70 -4.92
CA GLN A 245 -3.98 -14.10 -5.27
C GLN A 245 -3.04 -14.09 -4.05
N PRO A 246 -2.04 -14.98 -4.00
CA PRO A 246 -1.01 -14.95 -2.97
C PRO A 246 -0.04 -13.77 -3.21
N TYR A 247 0.57 -13.29 -2.13
CA TYR A 247 1.64 -12.31 -2.17
C TYR A 247 2.63 -12.55 -1.03
N ASN A 248 3.87 -12.12 -1.22
CA ASN A 248 4.88 -12.11 -0.18
C ASN A 248 4.93 -10.74 0.48
N PHE A 249 5.13 -10.74 1.79
CA PHE A 249 5.53 -9.57 2.56
C PHE A 249 6.75 -9.94 3.40
N ASP A 250 7.93 -9.60 2.86
CA ASP A 250 9.19 -9.86 3.53
C ASP A 250 9.83 -8.52 3.92
N VAL A 251 10.28 -8.43 5.16
CA VAL A 251 11.05 -7.29 5.66
C VAL A 251 12.34 -7.83 6.25
N ILE A 252 13.42 -7.66 5.53
CA ILE A 252 14.70 -8.34 5.76
C ILE A 252 15.72 -7.34 6.25
N VAL A 253 16.37 -7.63 7.38
CA VAL A 253 17.53 -6.87 7.85
C VAL A 253 18.71 -7.15 6.93
N THR A 254 19.32 -6.07 6.36
CA THR A 254 20.36 -6.22 5.33
C THR A 254 21.74 -6.41 5.90
N GLU A 255 22.00 -5.96 7.13
CA GLU A 255 23.26 -6.18 7.83
C GLU A 255 23.26 -7.49 8.65
N PRO A 256 24.44 -8.13 8.83
CA PRO A 256 24.55 -9.33 9.66
C PRO A 256 24.07 -9.08 11.11
N LEU A 257 23.31 -10.02 11.65
CA LEU A 257 22.80 -9.93 13.03
C LEU A 257 23.94 -10.14 14.06
N GLY A 258 24.94 -10.95 13.75
CA GLY A 258 25.94 -11.35 14.72
C GLY A 258 25.27 -12.06 15.92
N ASP A 259 25.64 -11.65 17.12
CA ASP A 259 25.06 -12.16 18.38
C ASP A 259 23.81 -11.40 18.85
N ASP A 260 23.35 -10.41 18.08
CA ASP A 260 22.18 -9.61 18.43
C ASP A 260 20.89 -10.41 18.24
N LEU A 261 19.98 -10.27 19.21
CA LEU A 261 18.62 -10.75 19.09
C LEU A 261 17.79 -9.78 18.25
N LEU A 262 16.94 -10.35 17.39
CA LEU A 262 15.98 -9.59 16.60
C LEU A 262 14.57 -9.86 17.12
N LEU A 263 13.90 -8.82 17.62
CA LEU A 263 12.47 -8.85 17.94
C LEU A 263 11.69 -8.23 16.80
N GLY A 264 10.51 -8.76 16.51
CA GLY A 264 9.69 -8.17 15.47
C GLY A 264 8.29 -8.76 15.38
N THR A 265 7.51 -8.20 14.50
CA THR A 265 6.18 -8.69 14.15
C THR A 265 5.71 -8.08 12.84
N ALA A 266 4.72 -8.72 12.20
CA ALA A 266 3.99 -8.18 11.08
C ALA A 266 2.50 -8.07 11.38
N LEU A 267 1.88 -7.04 10.83
CA LEU A 267 0.44 -6.79 10.92
C LEU A 267 -0.10 -6.49 9.52
N GLU A 268 -1.29 -7.01 9.23
CA GLU A 268 -2.06 -6.70 8.03
C GLU A 268 -3.44 -6.18 8.45
N GLU A 269 -3.80 -5.01 7.94
CA GLU A 269 -5.05 -4.35 8.29
C GLU A 269 -5.76 -3.83 7.04
N SER A 270 -7.09 -3.95 6.99
CA SER A 270 -7.91 -3.25 6.01
C SER A 270 -7.87 -1.75 6.27
N ILE A 271 -7.66 -0.94 5.23
CA ILE A 271 -7.62 0.52 5.36
C ILE A 271 -9.04 1.03 5.53
N LYS A 272 -9.33 1.56 6.72
CA LYS A 272 -10.62 2.16 7.08
C LYS A 272 -10.42 3.48 7.79
N PRO A 273 -11.41 4.40 7.76
CA PRO A 273 -11.28 5.71 8.41
C PRO A 273 -10.85 5.66 9.88
N GLU A 274 -11.31 4.65 10.62
CA GLU A 274 -10.98 4.48 12.03
C GLU A 274 -9.51 4.18 12.26
N GLY A 275 -8.87 3.46 11.33
CA GLY A 275 -7.45 3.09 11.37
C GLY A 275 -6.52 4.30 11.34
N PHE A 276 -6.96 5.45 10.82
CA PHE A 276 -6.16 6.68 10.82
C PHE A 276 -6.05 7.34 12.20
N ILE A 277 -6.90 6.96 13.14
CA ILE A 277 -6.98 7.59 14.47
C ILE A 277 -6.63 6.60 15.58
N LYS A 278 -7.10 5.35 15.47
CA LYS A 278 -6.94 4.32 16.49
C LYS A 278 -5.75 3.42 16.16
N PRO A 279 -4.72 3.38 17.02
CA PRO A 279 -3.60 2.47 16.83
C PRO A 279 -4.00 1.04 17.16
N THR A 280 -3.43 0.09 16.44
CA THR A 280 -3.50 -1.33 16.75
C THR A 280 -2.30 -1.74 17.61
N ASN A 281 -2.53 -2.48 18.69
CA ASN A 281 -1.47 -3.01 19.51
C ASN A 281 -0.70 -4.12 18.78
N LEU A 282 0.64 -4.01 18.79
CA LEU A 282 1.54 -5.01 18.22
C LEU A 282 2.12 -5.89 19.32
N LYS A 283 2.16 -7.19 19.08
CA LYS A 283 2.85 -8.15 19.95
C LYS A 283 4.18 -8.51 19.29
N LEU A 284 5.28 -8.13 19.93
CA LEU A 284 6.62 -8.46 19.46
C LEU A 284 6.99 -9.89 19.86
N GLU A 285 7.69 -10.58 18.97
CA GLU A 285 8.18 -11.94 19.15
C GLU A 285 9.66 -12.01 18.75
N LEU A 286 10.39 -12.96 19.34
CA LEU A 286 11.76 -13.23 18.93
C LEU A 286 11.75 -13.87 17.54
N LEU A 287 12.49 -13.30 16.62
CA LEU A 287 12.60 -13.80 15.26
C LEU A 287 13.79 -14.74 15.14
N SER A 288 13.55 -15.92 14.60
CA SER A 288 14.60 -16.95 14.37
C SER A 288 15.39 -16.71 13.07
N ALA A 289 14.93 -15.80 12.23
CA ALA A 289 15.58 -15.42 10.97
C ALA A 289 15.81 -13.91 10.93
N GLY A 290 16.63 -13.44 9.98
CA GLY A 290 17.04 -12.06 9.85
C GLY A 290 15.94 -11.11 9.34
N GLY A 291 14.68 -11.34 9.69
CA GLY A 291 13.56 -10.51 9.28
C GLY A 291 12.21 -11.14 9.53
N VAL A 292 11.17 -10.47 9.03
CA VAL A 292 9.79 -10.96 8.99
C VAL A 292 9.53 -11.50 7.59
N PHE A 293 8.97 -12.72 7.50
CA PHE A 293 8.59 -13.38 6.26
C PHE A 293 7.15 -13.82 6.36
N LYS A 294 6.27 -13.23 5.54
CA LYS A 294 4.85 -13.53 5.55
C LYS A 294 4.35 -13.84 4.15
N LEU A 295 3.77 -15.02 3.98
CA LEU A 295 2.97 -15.34 2.81
C LEU A 295 1.51 -14.98 3.11
N GLY A 296 0.97 -13.98 2.40
CA GLY A 296 -0.41 -13.56 2.51
C GLY A 296 -1.24 -14.07 1.34
N LYS A 297 -2.56 -13.98 1.50
CA LYS A 297 -3.55 -14.19 0.44
C LYS A 297 -4.49 -13.01 0.40
N ALA A 298 -4.58 -12.36 -0.75
CA ALA A 298 -5.48 -11.22 -0.95
C ALA A 298 -6.95 -11.63 -0.73
N PRO A 299 -7.79 -10.72 -0.20
CA PRO A 299 -9.23 -10.93 -0.10
C PRO A 299 -9.87 -11.28 -1.45
N ALA A 300 -11.07 -11.87 -1.40
CA ALA A 300 -11.86 -12.20 -2.58
C ALA A 300 -12.53 -10.98 -3.22
N THR A 301 -12.46 -9.82 -2.58
CA THR A 301 -13.00 -8.55 -3.05
C THR A 301 -11.90 -7.49 -3.07
N GLN A 302 -12.09 -6.46 -3.89
CA GLN A 302 -11.19 -5.30 -3.89
C GLN A 302 -11.11 -4.68 -2.50
N ASP A 303 -9.90 -4.41 -2.04
CA ASP A 303 -9.63 -3.79 -0.74
C ASP A 303 -8.27 -3.08 -0.78
N ASN A 304 -8.10 -2.09 0.09
CA ASN A 304 -6.80 -1.49 0.34
C ASN A 304 -6.32 -1.97 1.71
N ARG A 305 -5.07 -2.38 1.81
CA ARG A 305 -4.50 -2.89 3.05
C ARG A 305 -3.21 -2.18 3.42
N TRP A 306 -3.03 -1.95 4.72
CA TRP A 306 -1.73 -1.66 5.28
C TRP A 306 -1.05 -2.95 5.73
N LEU A 307 0.17 -3.15 5.25
CA LEU A 307 1.06 -4.17 5.77
C LEU A 307 2.16 -3.47 6.53
N SER A 308 2.24 -3.77 7.81
CA SER A 308 3.20 -3.17 8.73
C SER A 308 4.14 -4.23 9.29
N ALA A 309 5.40 -3.86 9.49
CA ALA A 309 6.36 -4.66 10.24
C ALA A 309 7.14 -3.77 11.20
N VAL A 310 7.47 -4.34 12.36
CA VAL A 310 8.37 -3.73 13.33
C VAL A 310 9.54 -4.67 13.54
N LEU A 311 10.75 -4.12 13.53
CA LEU A 311 11.98 -4.82 13.84
C LEU A 311 12.76 -4.02 14.88
N ILE A 312 13.17 -4.69 15.94
CA ILE A 312 13.97 -4.11 17.04
C ILE A 312 15.22 -4.94 17.21
N ARG A 313 16.36 -4.28 17.17
CA ARG A 313 17.67 -4.90 17.30
C ARG A 313 18.60 -4.01 18.13
N GLY A 314 19.21 -4.55 19.19
CA GLY A 314 20.15 -3.80 19.99
C GLY A 314 19.58 -2.44 20.44
N ASN A 315 20.24 -1.36 20.00
CA ASN A 315 19.88 0.02 20.37
C ASN A 315 19.04 0.73 19.29
N GLY A 316 18.40 -0.02 18.38
CA GLY A 316 17.65 0.60 17.29
C GLY A 316 16.42 -0.19 16.91
N MET A 317 15.49 0.53 16.34
CA MET A 317 14.24 -0.03 15.83
C MET A 317 13.84 0.62 14.52
N ILE A 318 13.12 -0.14 13.74
CA ILE A 318 12.46 0.34 12.54
C ILE A 318 11.04 -0.22 12.49
N MET A 319 10.10 0.63 12.10
CA MET A 319 8.77 0.26 11.71
C MET A 319 8.56 0.69 10.27
N VAL A 320 8.01 -0.18 9.48
CA VAL A 320 7.58 0.15 8.11
C VAL A 320 6.13 -0.22 7.94
N THR A 321 5.40 0.62 7.23
CA THR A 321 4.05 0.32 6.76
C THR A 321 3.97 0.65 5.28
N GLN A 322 3.43 -0.26 4.49
CA GLN A 322 3.23 -0.08 3.06
C GLN A 322 1.80 -0.45 2.68
N ARG A 323 1.25 0.31 1.73
CA ARG A 323 -0.06 0.04 1.14
C ARG A 323 0.06 -1.10 0.13
N LEU A 324 -0.88 -2.05 0.20
CA LEU A 324 -1.16 -3.06 -0.80
C LEU A 324 -2.56 -2.81 -1.36
N GLN A 325 -2.65 -2.57 -2.66
CA GLN A 325 -3.95 -2.49 -3.34
C GLN A 325 -4.37 -3.87 -3.82
N VAL A 326 -5.55 -4.31 -3.42
CA VAL A 326 -6.18 -5.54 -3.93
C VAL A 326 -7.13 -5.14 -5.05
N VAL A 327 -6.83 -5.54 -6.27
CA VAL A 327 -7.53 -5.15 -7.50
C VAL A 327 -7.99 -6.36 -8.29
N GLU A 328 -9.01 -6.22 -9.14
CA GLU A 328 -9.46 -7.34 -9.98
C GLU A 328 -8.35 -7.83 -10.92
N ARG A 329 -7.62 -6.88 -11.55
CA ARG A 329 -6.48 -7.18 -12.41
C ARG A 329 -5.34 -6.22 -12.08
N PRO A 330 -4.20 -6.71 -11.57
CA PRO A 330 -3.04 -5.88 -11.34
C PRO A 330 -2.56 -5.25 -12.65
N THR A 331 -2.22 -3.97 -12.60
CA THR A 331 -1.58 -3.29 -13.72
C THR A 331 -0.06 -3.35 -13.53
N ASN A 332 0.68 -3.82 -14.53
CA ASN A 332 2.16 -3.88 -14.51
C ASN A 332 2.82 -2.48 -14.61
N SER A 333 2.06 -1.42 -14.39
CA SER A 333 2.38 -0.06 -14.89
C SER A 333 2.99 0.88 -13.87
N ALA A 334 3.23 0.48 -12.63
CA ALA A 334 3.77 1.41 -11.65
C ALA A 334 5.24 1.12 -11.32
N ALA A 335 6.12 2.10 -11.55
CA ALA A 335 7.47 2.04 -10.98
C ALA A 335 7.34 2.01 -9.44
N PRO A 336 8.06 1.12 -8.74
CA PRO A 336 8.00 1.03 -7.29
C PRO A 336 8.44 2.34 -6.64
N LEU A 337 7.84 2.68 -5.50
CA LEU A 337 8.29 3.78 -4.65
C LEU A 337 9.73 3.47 -4.17
N LYS A 338 10.69 4.30 -4.60
CA LYS A 338 12.09 4.22 -4.17
C LYS A 338 12.33 5.03 -2.92
#